data_0342a294e706c4b69ac7e4570051eb01
#
_entry.id   0342a294e706c4b69ac7e4570051eb01
#
_cell.length_a   1.000
_cell.length_b   1.000
_cell.length_c   1.000
_cell.angle_alpha   90.00
_cell.angle_beta   90.00
_cell.angle_gamma   90.00
#
_symmetry.space_group_name_H-M   'P 1'
#
loop_
_entity.id
_entity.type
_entity.pdbx_description
1 polymer ?
#
loop_
_entity_poly.entity_id
_entity_poly.type
_entity_poly.pdbx_seq_one_letter_code
_entity_poly.pdbx_strand_id
1 'polypeptide(L)'
;MTNTKAKNLTTYRLAVILIAPFLLCLALSQSLAAQTSYTVTDIGPLNDINDQAPGATCVNNAGMVVGQALLPAGPDRPFLWIKGTILDLGTFGGPNGGARGINAREEVVGKADTAAVPEQEHAFFWSDGVMHDLGTLGGDSSVANSINNLGWTAGAADTTIPDPTGTIGPTENHAFLRAVDGALQDLGTLGGPNSHGISINDDGVIVGWSQVDFNIGAFGIPDLHPAMWVNGVATRLPDLGGSVTLATSVNNDGTAVGQSFLADDSAFYAVMWQNKELNNLGAVGDDVLSSASSINNRGDVVGLSITTSFASRAFRWQKGVMIDLNTLIPANSGWVLQAAGHINDAGQIVGYGVLNGNLHAFLLTPSPGGRRAATGAPESVPLSPAMVQSLIWGRTGVVRHNPSINR
;
A
#
# COMPACT_ATOMS: atom_id res chain seq x y z
N MET A 1 -6.30 -91.03 -15.85
CA MET A 1 -5.01 -90.76 -16.48
C MET A 1 -4.74 -89.28 -16.30
N THR A 2 -3.82 -89.02 -15.41
CA THR A 2 -2.70 -88.07 -15.43
C THR A 2 -3.08 -86.55 -15.50
N ASN A 3 -3.00 -85.84 -14.39
CA ASN A 3 -1.81 -85.26 -13.72
C ASN A 3 -1.20 -84.04 -14.42
N THR A 4 -0.99 -83.01 -13.61
CA THR A 4 -0.02 -81.87 -13.67
C THR A 4 -0.60 -80.58 -14.27
N LYS A 5 -0.56 -79.43 -13.63
CA LYS A 5 0.50 -78.76 -12.84
C LYS A 5 -0.06 -77.60 -12.04
N ALA A 6 0.07 -77.67 -10.77
CA ALA A 6 0.24 -76.45 -9.91
C ALA A 6 1.67 -75.98 -10.09
N LYS A 7 1.91 -74.72 -10.38
CA LYS A 7 3.11 -73.96 -10.00
C LYS A 7 2.98 -72.47 -10.43
N ASN A 8 3.37 -71.63 -9.51
CA ASN A 8 3.74 -70.22 -9.65
C ASN A 8 2.65 -69.15 -9.36
N LEU A 9 2.31 -69.07 -8.09
CA LEU A 9 1.68 -67.88 -7.50
C LEU A 9 2.43 -67.53 -6.19
N THR A 10 3.72 -67.19 -6.28
CA THR A 10 4.47 -66.81 -5.06
C THR A 10 5.61 -65.78 -5.33
N THR A 11 5.52 -64.95 -6.35
CA THR A 11 6.61 -63.99 -6.62
C THR A 11 6.17 -62.54 -6.86
N TYR A 12 4.92 -62.19 -6.56
CA TYR A 12 4.46 -60.78 -6.74
C TYR A 12 4.03 -60.06 -5.46
N ARG A 13 4.36 -60.56 -4.25
CA ARG A 13 3.97 -59.96 -2.99
C ARG A 13 5.10 -59.24 -2.22
N LEU A 14 6.31 -59.12 -2.78
CA LEU A 14 7.43 -58.45 -2.07
C LEU A 14 7.95 -57.17 -2.71
N ALA A 15 7.36 -56.71 -3.83
CA ALA A 15 7.83 -55.47 -4.50
C ALA A 15 6.99 -54.21 -4.21
N VAL A 16 5.87 -54.34 -3.48
CA VAL A 16 4.94 -53.18 -3.25
C VAL A 16 5.13 -52.52 -1.86
N ILE A 17 5.91 -53.10 -0.94
CA ILE A 17 6.01 -52.61 0.44
C ILE A 17 7.22 -51.63 0.66
N LEU A 18 8.11 -51.46 -0.32
CA LEU A 18 9.32 -50.64 -0.18
C LEU A 18 9.27 -49.28 -0.92
N ILE A 19 8.18 -48.98 -1.64
CA ILE A 19 8.05 -47.70 -2.36
C ILE A 19 7.24 -46.65 -1.55
N ALA A 20 6.37 -47.06 -0.62
CA ALA A 20 5.54 -46.15 0.16
C ALA A 20 6.30 -45.26 1.17
N PRO A 21 7.37 -45.69 1.87
CA PRO A 21 8.11 -44.80 2.77
C PRO A 21 9.05 -43.81 2.07
N PHE A 22 9.46 -44.10 0.80
CA PHE A 22 10.37 -43.20 0.07
C PHE A 22 9.63 -42.00 -0.56
N LEU A 23 8.37 -42.15 -0.95
CA LEU A 23 7.50 -41.04 -1.43
C LEU A 23 7.01 -40.15 -0.29
N LEU A 24 6.86 -40.68 0.91
CA LEU A 24 6.48 -39.88 2.09
C LEU A 24 7.65 -39.04 2.63
N CYS A 25 8.90 -39.50 2.45
CA CYS A 25 10.09 -38.69 2.80
C CYS A 25 10.42 -37.61 1.74
N LEU A 26 10.02 -37.77 0.48
CA LEU A 26 10.19 -36.72 -0.54
C LEU A 26 9.13 -35.61 -0.45
N ALA A 27 7.97 -35.88 0.14
CA ALA A 27 6.94 -34.84 0.39
C ALA A 27 7.26 -33.97 1.63
N LEU A 28 8.17 -34.39 2.51
CA LEU A 28 8.60 -33.63 3.68
C LEU A 28 9.91 -32.86 3.48
N SER A 29 10.55 -33.00 2.35
CA SER A 29 11.70 -32.19 1.94
C SER A 29 11.32 -31.01 1.05
N GLN A 30 10.12 -30.43 1.18
CA GLN A 30 9.93 -29.06 0.77
C GLN A 30 10.85 -28.25 1.69
N SER A 31 11.98 -27.86 1.11
CA SER A 31 12.99 -27.05 1.74
C SER A 31 12.32 -26.01 2.63
N LEU A 32 12.64 -26.02 3.93
CA LEU A 32 12.51 -24.83 4.76
C LEU A 32 13.43 -23.79 4.09
N ALA A 33 12.95 -23.17 3.02
CA ALA A 33 13.60 -22.00 2.46
C ALA A 33 13.75 -21.07 3.65
N ALA A 34 14.97 -20.70 3.98
CA ALA A 34 15.25 -19.86 5.13
C ALA A 34 14.35 -18.62 5.01
N GLN A 35 13.34 -18.53 5.87
CA GLN A 35 12.39 -17.45 5.88
C GLN A 35 13.19 -16.17 6.13
N THR A 36 13.05 -15.16 5.26
CA THR A 36 13.75 -13.89 5.40
C THR A 36 13.39 -13.30 6.76
N SER A 37 14.37 -13.04 7.60
CA SER A 37 14.20 -12.23 8.82
C SER A 37 14.55 -10.79 8.55
N TYR A 38 14.15 -9.89 9.45
CA TYR A 38 14.39 -8.45 9.32
C TYR A 38 15.05 -7.87 10.55
N THR A 39 15.93 -6.88 10.35
CA THR A 39 16.28 -5.90 11.35
C THR A 39 15.31 -4.75 11.31
N VAL A 40 14.93 -4.21 12.47
CA VAL A 40 14.04 -3.05 12.58
C VAL A 40 14.87 -1.82 12.92
N THR A 41 14.76 -0.79 12.11
CA THR A 41 15.31 0.55 12.39
C THR A 41 14.17 1.48 12.75
N ASP A 42 14.28 2.16 13.88
CA ASP A 42 13.36 3.22 14.27
C ASP A 42 13.66 4.48 13.47
N ILE A 43 12.64 5.02 12.76
CA ILE A 43 12.75 6.28 12.01
C ILE A 43 12.39 7.47 12.90
N GLY A 44 11.51 7.25 13.90
CA GLY A 44 11.10 8.24 14.86
C GLY A 44 9.65 8.12 15.28
N PRO A 45 9.26 8.86 16.35
CA PRO A 45 7.91 8.82 16.87
C PRO A 45 6.91 9.53 15.94
N LEU A 46 5.69 9.00 15.95
CA LEU A 46 4.52 9.55 15.31
C LEU A 46 3.66 10.17 16.40
N ASN A 47 3.58 11.49 16.46
CA ASN A 47 3.05 12.19 17.63
C ASN A 47 1.53 12.20 17.76
N ASP A 48 0.77 11.90 16.70
CA ASP A 48 -0.68 11.75 16.78
C ASP A 48 -1.21 10.69 15.80
N ILE A 49 -2.06 9.79 16.33
CA ILE A 49 -2.73 8.71 15.57
C ILE A 49 -4.04 9.17 14.91
N ASN A 50 -4.48 10.41 15.21
CA ASN A 50 -5.74 10.94 14.69
C ASN A 50 -5.55 11.69 13.37
N ASP A 51 -4.32 11.94 12.94
CA ASP A 51 -4.07 12.60 11.66
C ASP A 51 -3.80 11.61 10.53
N GLN A 52 -4.27 11.94 9.35
CA GLN A 52 -4.36 11.05 8.19
C GLN A 52 -2.97 10.72 7.64
N ALA A 53 -2.49 9.51 7.97
CA ALA A 53 -1.24 8.91 7.50
C ALA A 53 0.06 9.61 7.95
N PRO A 54 0.34 9.64 9.25
CA PRO A 54 1.67 10.02 9.74
C PRO A 54 2.69 8.94 9.38
N GLY A 55 3.92 9.34 9.10
CA GLY A 55 5.05 8.45 9.07
C GLY A 55 5.70 8.22 7.71
N ALA A 56 6.44 7.14 7.64
CA ALA A 56 7.14 6.70 6.44
C ALA A 56 6.17 6.20 5.38
N THR A 57 6.11 6.88 4.23
CA THR A 57 5.18 6.57 3.14
C THR A 57 5.81 5.76 2.02
N CYS A 58 7.10 6.01 1.71
CA CYS A 58 7.80 5.37 0.62
C CYS A 58 9.29 5.17 0.95
N VAL A 59 9.91 4.14 0.38
CA VAL A 59 11.33 3.85 0.48
C VAL A 59 11.88 3.52 -0.91
N ASN A 60 13.00 4.16 -1.32
CA ASN A 60 13.68 3.82 -2.58
C ASN A 60 14.66 2.65 -2.40
N ASN A 61 15.25 2.17 -3.50
CA ASN A 61 16.20 1.04 -3.47
C ASN A 61 17.55 1.34 -2.76
N ALA A 62 17.84 2.61 -2.46
CA ALA A 62 19.00 3.01 -1.64
C ALA A 62 18.67 3.00 -0.13
N GLY A 63 17.43 2.73 0.25
CA GLY A 63 16.95 2.74 1.64
C GLY A 63 16.68 4.14 2.18
N MET A 64 16.54 5.14 1.33
CA MET A 64 16.08 6.46 1.71
C MET A 64 14.56 6.44 1.87
N VAL A 65 14.06 7.08 2.92
CA VAL A 65 12.64 7.06 3.29
C VAL A 65 12.08 8.46 3.24
N VAL A 66 10.89 8.61 2.69
CA VAL A 66 10.14 9.86 2.71
C VAL A 66 8.83 9.68 3.47
N GLY A 67 8.28 10.79 3.92
CA GLY A 67 7.01 10.78 4.65
C GLY A 67 6.64 12.15 5.18
N GLN A 68 5.84 12.13 6.23
CA GLN A 68 5.31 13.28 6.92
C GLN A 68 5.65 13.16 8.40
N ALA A 69 6.24 14.21 8.99
CA ALA A 69 6.62 14.24 10.38
C ALA A 69 5.96 15.41 11.09
N LEU A 70 5.33 15.13 12.24
CA LEU A 70 4.85 16.18 13.13
C LEU A 70 6.05 16.78 13.88
N LEU A 71 6.26 18.08 13.74
CA LEU A 71 7.21 18.78 14.60
C LEU A 71 6.62 18.85 16.03
N PRO A 72 7.44 18.77 17.09
CA PRO A 72 6.97 18.96 18.45
C PRO A 72 6.25 20.31 18.60
N ALA A 73 4.94 20.32 18.77
CA ALA A 73 4.07 21.50 18.79
C ALA A 73 4.01 22.32 17.48
N GLY A 74 4.12 21.64 16.33
CA GLY A 74 4.12 22.29 15.02
C GLY A 74 3.33 21.54 13.95
N PRO A 75 3.29 22.13 12.75
CA PRO A 75 2.61 21.56 11.60
C PRO A 75 3.32 20.31 11.05
N ASP A 76 2.60 19.56 10.23
CA ASP A 76 3.13 18.43 9.50
C ASP A 76 4.12 18.87 8.42
N ARG A 77 5.28 18.22 8.35
CA ARG A 77 6.33 18.57 7.39
C ARG A 77 6.73 17.38 6.52
N PRO A 78 6.88 17.57 5.20
CA PRO A 78 7.45 16.55 4.33
C PRO A 78 8.92 16.36 4.70
N PHE A 79 9.34 15.11 4.86
CA PHE A 79 10.72 14.79 5.19
C PHE A 79 11.36 13.80 4.23
N LEU A 80 12.69 13.85 4.17
CA LEU A 80 13.57 12.82 3.62
C LEU A 80 14.49 12.31 4.74
N TRP A 81 14.40 11.01 5.03
CA TRP A 81 15.27 10.33 5.99
C TRP A 81 16.39 9.57 5.26
N ILE A 82 17.64 9.83 5.66
CA ILE A 82 18.83 9.19 5.11
C ILE A 82 19.70 8.70 6.26
N LYS A 83 19.77 7.38 6.48
CA LYS A 83 20.68 6.72 7.46
C LYS A 83 20.66 7.37 8.86
N GLY A 84 19.50 7.71 9.38
CA GLY A 84 19.32 8.30 10.72
C GLY A 84 19.22 9.82 10.74
N THR A 85 19.39 10.51 9.60
CA THR A 85 19.22 11.96 9.51
C THR A 85 17.91 12.30 8.81
N ILE A 86 17.12 13.19 9.40
CA ILE A 86 15.88 13.73 8.80
C ILE A 86 16.18 15.11 8.21
N LEU A 87 15.81 15.29 6.95
CA LEU A 87 15.82 16.56 6.24
C LEU A 87 14.37 17.03 6.06
N ASP A 88 14.02 18.22 6.56
CA ASP A 88 12.75 18.90 6.25
C ASP A 88 12.81 19.45 4.82
N LEU A 89 11.84 19.08 3.98
CA LEU A 89 11.80 19.49 2.57
C LEU A 89 11.14 20.86 2.36
N GLY A 90 10.50 21.43 3.38
CA GLY A 90 9.81 22.72 3.30
C GLY A 90 8.36 22.62 2.83
N THR A 91 7.74 23.79 2.57
CA THR A 91 6.41 23.98 1.99
C THR A 91 6.41 25.17 1.04
N PHE A 92 5.25 25.49 0.44
CA PHE A 92 5.09 26.72 -0.37
C PHE A 92 4.69 27.96 0.45
N GLY A 93 5.02 27.95 1.74
CA GLY A 93 4.77 29.07 2.66
C GLY A 93 3.58 28.87 3.59
N GLY A 94 2.77 27.85 3.39
CA GLY A 94 1.77 27.41 4.35
C GLY A 94 2.35 26.44 5.40
N PRO A 95 1.55 26.00 6.39
CA PRO A 95 2.09 25.28 7.54
C PRO A 95 2.41 23.81 7.26
N ASN A 96 1.59 23.10 6.46
CA ASN A 96 1.63 21.65 6.38
C ASN A 96 2.16 21.14 5.04
N GLY A 97 2.61 19.89 5.03
CA GLY A 97 2.96 19.16 3.83
C GLY A 97 3.32 17.71 4.14
N GLY A 98 3.36 16.87 3.10
CA GLY A 98 3.71 15.47 3.24
C GLY A 98 4.34 14.92 1.95
N ALA A 99 5.49 14.23 2.09
CA ALA A 99 6.10 13.51 0.99
C ALA A 99 5.42 12.15 0.82
N ARG A 100 5.20 11.72 -0.43
CA ARG A 100 4.47 10.50 -0.75
C ARG A 100 5.25 9.49 -1.59
N GLY A 101 6.12 9.96 -2.48
CA GLY A 101 6.92 9.11 -3.36
C GLY A 101 8.36 9.58 -3.45
N ILE A 102 9.28 8.64 -3.63
CA ILE A 102 10.70 8.88 -3.91
C ILE A 102 11.19 7.87 -4.94
N ASN A 103 11.95 8.32 -5.94
CA ASN A 103 12.54 7.45 -6.94
C ASN A 103 14.05 7.15 -6.70
N ALA A 104 14.67 6.42 -7.63
CA ALA A 104 16.09 6.07 -7.54
C ALA A 104 17.04 7.26 -7.75
N ARG A 105 16.54 8.41 -8.27
CA ARG A 105 17.32 9.65 -8.46
C ARG A 105 17.18 10.61 -7.28
N GLU A 106 16.58 10.16 -6.16
CA GLU A 106 16.32 10.96 -4.95
C GLU A 106 15.32 12.10 -5.19
N GLU A 107 14.58 12.07 -6.28
CA GLU A 107 13.48 12.99 -6.56
C GLU A 107 12.28 12.60 -5.70
N VAL A 108 11.67 13.58 -5.02
CA VAL A 108 10.57 13.39 -4.09
C VAL A 108 9.33 14.12 -4.56
N VAL A 109 8.18 13.50 -4.40
CA VAL A 109 6.88 14.11 -4.70
C VAL A 109 5.94 14.00 -3.49
N GLY A 110 4.96 14.89 -3.46
CA GLY A 110 3.97 14.92 -2.40
C GLY A 110 3.02 16.09 -2.55
N LYS A 111 2.61 16.64 -1.41
CA LYS A 111 1.76 17.84 -1.32
C LYS A 111 2.33 18.81 -0.28
N ALA A 112 2.10 20.09 -0.48
CA ALA A 112 2.49 21.13 0.46
C ALA A 112 1.51 22.29 0.40
N ASP A 113 1.23 22.89 1.57
CA ASP A 113 0.37 24.05 1.69
C ASP A 113 1.04 25.28 1.09
N THR A 114 0.25 26.06 0.37
CA THR A 114 0.65 27.37 -0.16
C THR A 114 0.43 28.47 0.89
N ALA A 115 0.94 29.66 0.60
CA ALA A 115 0.67 30.85 1.42
C ALA A 115 -0.70 31.50 1.12
N ALA A 116 -1.54 30.86 0.29
CA ALA A 116 -2.86 31.39 -0.08
C ALA A 116 -3.83 31.43 1.12
N VAL A 117 -4.81 32.31 1.06
CA VAL A 117 -5.90 32.42 2.03
C VAL A 117 -7.23 32.48 1.28
N PRO A 118 -8.11 31.45 1.41
CA PRO A 118 -7.97 30.23 2.20
C PRO A 118 -6.78 29.36 1.76
N GLU A 119 -6.33 28.52 2.69
CA GLU A 119 -5.20 27.63 2.49
C GLU A 119 -5.46 26.61 1.37
N GLN A 120 -4.50 26.42 0.48
CA GLN A 120 -4.55 25.51 -0.66
C GLN A 120 -3.38 24.55 -0.58
N GLU A 121 -3.60 23.29 -0.92
CA GLU A 121 -2.55 22.29 -1.04
C GLU A 121 -2.17 22.09 -2.50
N HIS A 122 -0.88 22.22 -2.84
CA HIS A 122 -0.38 21.92 -4.18
C HIS A 122 0.55 20.70 -4.19
N ALA A 123 0.46 19.93 -5.25
CA ALA A 123 1.43 18.89 -5.56
C ALA A 123 2.81 19.51 -5.73
N PHE A 124 3.83 18.86 -5.16
CA PHE A 124 5.22 19.29 -5.34
C PHE A 124 6.07 18.21 -6.01
N PHE A 125 7.12 18.65 -6.68
CA PHE A 125 8.29 17.89 -7.08
C PHE A 125 9.51 18.53 -6.41
N TRP A 126 10.30 17.73 -5.69
CA TRP A 126 11.51 18.20 -5.01
C TRP A 126 12.72 17.45 -5.57
N SER A 127 13.76 18.19 -5.94
CA SER A 127 15.07 17.67 -6.32
C SER A 127 16.17 18.67 -5.97
N ASP A 128 17.37 18.18 -5.65
CA ASP A 128 18.56 19.00 -5.40
C ASP A 128 18.35 20.16 -4.40
N GLY A 129 17.49 19.94 -3.40
CA GLY A 129 17.19 20.93 -2.35
C GLY A 129 16.13 21.96 -2.74
N VAL A 130 15.50 21.85 -3.91
CA VAL A 130 14.50 22.79 -4.41
C VAL A 130 13.13 22.11 -4.54
N MET A 131 12.10 22.75 -3.97
CA MET A 131 10.71 22.34 -4.12
C MET A 131 10.05 23.14 -5.24
N HIS A 132 9.48 22.43 -6.22
CA HIS A 132 8.77 22.99 -7.36
C HIS A 132 7.28 22.72 -7.23
N ASP A 133 6.48 23.76 -7.37
CA ASP A 133 5.02 23.68 -7.44
C ASP A 133 4.58 23.11 -8.79
N LEU A 134 3.78 22.04 -8.77
CA LEU A 134 3.26 21.42 -9.99
C LEU A 134 1.94 22.03 -10.45
N GLY A 135 1.33 22.91 -9.63
CA GLY A 135 0.04 23.51 -9.90
C GLY A 135 -1.12 22.52 -9.80
N THR A 136 -2.23 22.88 -10.43
CA THR A 136 -3.50 22.12 -10.43
C THR A 136 -4.02 21.92 -11.86
N LEU A 137 -5.19 21.30 -12.03
CA LEU A 137 -5.93 21.25 -13.31
C LEU A 137 -6.90 22.45 -13.44
N GLY A 138 -6.64 23.53 -12.71
CA GLY A 138 -7.39 24.78 -12.74
C GLY A 138 -8.26 25.04 -11.52
N GLY A 139 -8.38 24.06 -10.60
CA GLY A 139 -9.02 24.23 -9.29
C GLY A 139 -8.01 24.58 -8.21
N ASP A 140 -8.36 24.35 -6.94
CA ASP A 140 -7.65 24.89 -5.79
C ASP A 140 -6.59 23.96 -5.21
N SER A 141 -6.65 22.65 -5.45
CA SER A 141 -5.77 21.68 -4.79
C SER A 141 -5.24 20.61 -5.73
N SER A 142 -4.08 20.06 -5.38
CA SER A 142 -3.49 18.90 -6.04
C SER A 142 -2.59 18.11 -5.10
N VAL A 143 -2.33 16.85 -5.45
CA VAL A 143 -1.42 15.97 -4.74
C VAL A 143 -0.68 15.06 -5.72
N ALA A 144 0.64 14.97 -5.58
CA ALA A 144 1.45 13.98 -6.27
C ALA A 144 1.63 12.75 -5.36
N ASN A 145 1.12 11.60 -5.78
CA ASN A 145 1.14 10.38 -4.96
C ASN A 145 2.32 9.47 -5.23
N SER A 146 2.82 9.46 -6.46
CA SER A 146 3.87 8.54 -6.89
C SER A 146 4.73 9.15 -7.98
N ILE A 147 6.00 8.73 -8.01
CA ILE A 147 6.99 9.10 -9.03
C ILE A 147 7.73 7.84 -9.48
N ASN A 148 7.93 7.67 -10.78
CA ASN A 148 8.72 6.58 -11.33
C ASN A 148 10.20 6.97 -11.55
N ASN A 149 11.03 6.00 -11.96
CA ASN A 149 12.47 6.25 -12.19
C ASN A 149 12.76 7.11 -13.43
N LEU A 150 11.77 7.40 -14.26
CA LEU A 150 11.89 8.37 -15.36
C LEU A 150 11.57 9.81 -14.90
N GLY A 151 11.07 10.00 -13.65
CA GLY A 151 10.62 11.29 -13.12
C GLY A 151 9.19 11.64 -13.50
N TRP A 152 8.44 10.69 -14.07
CA TRP A 152 7.02 10.88 -14.32
C TRP A 152 6.26 10.75 -13.00
N THR A 153 5.30 11.63 -12.81
CA THR A 153 4.55 11.76 -11.55
C THR A 153 3.07 11.52 -11.81
N ALA A 154 2.45 10.73 -10.96
CA ALA A 154 1.01 10.50 -10.93
C ALA A 154 0.40 11.03 -9.63
N GLY A 155 -0.85 11.49 -9.73
CA GLY A 155 -1.56 12.04 -8.59
C GLY A 155 -3.00 12.38 -8.92
N ALA A 156 -3.54 13.37 -8.21
CA ALA A 156 -4.87 13.91 -8.46
C ALA A 156 -4.86 15.43 -8.28
N ALA A 157 -5.70 16.11 -9.02
CA ALA A 157 -5.81 17.57 -8.98
C ALA A 157 -7.25 18.02 -9.24
N ASP A 158 -7.64 19.09 -8.57
CA ASP A 158 -8.92 19.73 -8.76
C ASP A 158 -8.97 20.43 -10.13
N THR A 159 -10.10 20.25 -10.81
CA THR A 159 -10.42 20.90 -12.09
C THR A 159 -11.22 22.18 -11.88
N THR A 160 -11.61 22.83 -12.95
CA THR A 160 -12.57 23.96 -12.91
C THR A 160 -14.03 23.51 -12.96
N ILE A 161 -14.30 22.21 -13.13
CA ILE A 161 -15.65 21.66 -13.31
C ILE A 161 -16.27 21.48 -11.91
N PRO A 162 -17.46 22.06 -11.63
CA PRO A 162 -18.12 21.83 -10.35
C PRO A 162 -18.47 20.34 -10.14
N ASP A 163 -18.15 19.77 -8.98
CA ASP A 163 -18.60 18.42 -8.61
C ASP A 163 -20.07 18.45 -8.19
N PRO A 164 -21.00 17.85 -8.98
CA PRO A 164 -22.43 17.88 -8.67
C PRO A 164 -22.78 17.08 -7.41
N THR A 165 -21.91 16.18 -6.93
CA THR A 165 -22.11 15.42 -5.71
C THR A 165 -21.60 16.18 -4.48
N GLY A 166 -20.60 17.04 -4.64
CA GLY A 166 -19.94 17.77 -3.56
C GLY A 166 -19.36 16.88 -2.46
N THR A 167 -19.15 15.59 -2.71
CA THR A 167 -18.73 14.61 -1.70
C THR A 167 -17.22 14.59 -1.50
N ILE A 168 -16.44 14.91 -2.53
CA ILE A 168 -14.98 14.94 -2.47
C ILE A 168 -14.48 16.38 -2.35
N GLY A 169 -15.09 17.30 -3.10
CA GLY A 169 -14.74 18.71 -3.11
C GLY A 169 -15.77 19.55 -3.83
N PRO A 170 -15.57 20.87 -3.94
CA PRO A 170 -16.46 21.77 -4.67
C PRO A 170 -16.34 21.59 -6.19
N THR A 171 -15.22 21.07 -6.67
CA THR A 171 -14.94 20.78 -8.07
C THR A 171 -14.56 19.33 -8.26
N GLU A 172 -14.70 18.82 -9.49
CA GLU A 172 -14.24 17.50 -9.87
C GLU A 172 -12.73 17.38 -9.65
N ASN A 173 -12.29 16.23 -9.10
CA ASN A 173 -10.89 15.92 -8.85
C ASN A 173 -10.47 14.80 -9.79
N HIS A 174 -9.52 15.07 -10.69
CA HIS A 174 -9.09 14.11 -11.71
C HIS A 174 -7.69 13.57 -11.46
N ALA A 175 -7.49 12.29 -11.78
CA ALA A 175 -6.17 11.70 -11.90
C ALA A 175 -5.34 12.45 -12.94
N PHE A 176 -4.06 12.66 -12.67
CA PHE A 176 -3.15 13.28 -13.63
C PHE A 176 -1.89 12.45 -13.84
N LEU A 177 -1.27 12.65 -15.00
CA LEU A 177 0.11 12.32 -15.34
C LEU A 177 0.91 13.60 -15.56
N ARG A 178 2.10 13.71 -14.99
CA ARG A 178 3.09 14.72 -15.36
C ARG A 178 4.34 14.03 -15.85
N ALA A 179 4.70 14.20 -17.12
CA ALA A 179 6.02 13.85 -17.62
C ALA A 179 7.08 14.88 -17.15
N VAL A 180 8.35 14.56 -17.28
CA VAL A 180 9.45 15.46 -16.91
C VAL A 180 9.25 16.84 -17.55
N ASP A 181 9.33 17.89 -16.74
CA ASP A 181 9.17 19.30 -17.14
C ASP A 181 7.85 19.65 -17.88
N GLY A 182 6.86 18.73 -17.86
CA GLY A 182 5.55 18.92 -18.45
C GLY A 182 4.53 19.54 -17.49
N ALA A 183 3.44 20.07 -18.07
CA ALA A 183 2.24 20.40 -17.31
C ALA A 183 1.51 19.13 -16.87
N LEU A 184 0.58 19.27 -15.92
CA LEU A 184 -0.33 18.19 -15.54
C LEU A 184 -1.22 17.83 -16.73
N GLN A 185 -1.20 16.56 -17.12
CA GLN A 185 -2.11 15.99 -18.11
C GLN A 185 -3.29 15.37 -17.35
N ASP A 186 -4.50 15.86 -17.60
CA ASP A 186 -5.74 15.25 -17.11
C ASP A 186 -5.94 13.87 -17.74
N LEU A 187 -6.16 12.88 -16.93
CA LEU A 187 -6.41 11.48 -17.33
C LEU A 187 -7.91 11.13 -17.37
N GLY A 188 -8.77 12.09 -16.98
CA GLY A 188 -10.22 11.91 -16.94
C GLY A 188 -10.67 10.83 -15.95
N THR A 189 -11.91 10.39 -16.14
CA THR A 189 -12.60 9.43 -15.25
C THR A 189 -13.17 8.24 -16.04
N LEU A 190 -13.80 7.30 -15.34
CA LEU A 190 -14.59 6.21 -15.94
C LEU A 190 -16.06 6.57 -16.20
N GLY A 191 -16.42 7.87 -16.10
CA GLY A 191 -17.76 8.38 -16.39
C GLY A 191 -18.44 9.10 -15.23
N GLY A 192 -17.99 8.94 -14.00
CA GLY A 192 -18.39 9.76 -12.86
C GLY A 192 -17.50 11.00 -12.70
N PRO A 193 -17.72 11.83 -11.66
CA PRO A 193 -17.05 13.13 -11.54
C PRO A 193 -15.58 13.05 -11.09
N ASN A 194 -15.15 11.97 -10.41
CA ASN A 194 -13.86 11.97 -9.76
C ASN A 194 -12.99 10.76 -10.10
N SER A 195 -11.68 10.96 -10.13
CA SER A 195 -10.66 9.92 -10.23
C SER A 195 -9.37 10.32 -9.53
N HIS A 196 -8.56 9.32 -9.16
CA HIS A 196 -7.34 9.54 -8.39
C HIS A 196 -6.25 8.56 -8.84
N GLY A 197 -5.12 9.05 -9.35
CA GLY A 197 -3.94 8.25 -9.63
C GLY A 197 -3.14 8.03 -8.33
N ILE A 198 -2.90 6.78 -7.96
CA ILE A 198 -2.23 6.44 -6.69
C ILE A 198 -0.79 6.00 -6.93
N SER A 199 -0.52 5.18 -7.94
CA SER A 199 0.81 4.63 -8.21
C SER A 199 1.10 4.64 -9.70
N ILE A 200 2.37 4.84 -10.07
CA ILE A 200 2.88 4.79 -11.45
C ILE A 200 4.11 3.89 -11.52
N ASN A 201 4.20 3.03 -12.54
CA ASN A 201 5.38 2.23 -12.83
C ASN A 201 6.31 2.90 -13.86
N ASP A 202 7.46 2.27 -14.16
CA ASP A 202 8.44 2.82 -15.11
C ASP A 202 7.97 2.82 -16.57
N ASP A 203 6.94 2.02 -16.92
CA ASP A 203 6.30 2.04 -18.24
C ASP A 203 5.19 3.11 -18.36
N GLY A 204 4.94 3.89 -17.29
CA GLY A 204 3.90 4.93 -17.26
C GLY A 204 2.48 4.39 -17.07
N VAL A 205 2.34 3.14 -16.65
CA VAL A 205 1.05 2.59 -16.22
C VAL A 205 0.71 3.18 -14.86
N ILE A 206 -0.47 3.80 -14.76
CA ILE A 206 -0.98 4.38 -13.52
C ILE A 206 -2.14 3.52 -13.02
N VAL A 207 -2.22 3.32 -11.71
CA VAL A 207 -3.37 2.68 -11.06
C VAL A 207 -3.90 3.57 -9.93
N GLY A 208 -5.17 3.36 -9.61
CA GLY A 208 -5.87 4.10 -8.58
C GLY A 208 -7.35 3.76 -8.54
N TRP A 209 -8.20 4.77 -8.45
CA TRP A 209 -9.64 4.60 -8.49
C TRP A 209 -10.31 5.67 -9.36
N SER A 210 -11.53 5.38 -9.80
CA SER A 210 -12.40 6.32 -10.48
C SER A 210 -13.86 5.98 -10.21
N GLN A 211 -14.68 7.00 -10.16
CA GLN A 211 -16.14 6.87 -10.20
C GLN A 211 -16.58 6.54 -11.63
N VAL A 212 -17.66 5.78 -11.75
CA VAL A 212 -18.29 5.44 -13.04
C VAL A 212 -19.60 6.19 -13.27
N ASP A 213 -20.18 6.72 -12.19
CA ASP A 213 -21.43 7.49 -12.18
C ASP A 213 -21.48 8.42 -10.96
N PHE A 214 -22.67 8.94 -10.65
CA PHE A 214 -22.95 9.86 -9.55
C PHE A 214 -23.61 9.18 -8.34
N ASN A 215 -23.64 7.86 -8.29
CA ASN A 215 -24.28 7.12 -7.21
C ASN A 215 -23.51 7.28 -5.89
N ILE A 216 -24.24 7.35 -4.81
CA ILE A 216 -23.70 7.35 -3.45
C ILE A 216 -23.90 5.95 -2.87
N GLY A 217 -22.80 5.31 -2.53
CA GLY A 217 -22.79 3.94 -2.01
C GLY A 217 -23.23 3.81 -0.55
N ALA A 218 -23.06 2.61 -0.02
CA ALA A 218 -23.55 2.21 1.31
C ALA A 218 -22.99 3.05 2.47
N PHE A 219 -21.78 3.63 2.31
CA PHE A 219 -21.13 4.44 3.35
C PHE A 219 -21.41 5.94 3.25
N GLY A 220 -22.35 6.36 2.37
CA GLY A 220 -22.65 7.77 2.13
C GLY A 220 -21.59 8.51 1.33
N ILE A 221 -20.70 7.77 0.67
CA ILE A 221 -19.72 8.25 -0.28
C ILE A 221 -19.99 7.65 -1.67
N PRO A 222 -19.45 8.23 -2.74
CA PRO A 222 -19.56 7.66 -4.08
C PRO A 222 -18.91 6.27 -4.16
N ASP A 223 -19.45 5.42 -5.06
CA ASP A 223 -18.81 4.15 -5.37
C ASP A 223 -17.46 4.39 -6.05
N LEU A 224 -16.41 3.77 -5.51
CA LEU A 224 -15.04 3.89 -5.99
C LEU A 224 -14.62 2.59 -6.67
N HIS A 225 -14.34 2.66 -7.96
CA HIS A 225 -13.93 1.50 -8.74
C HIS A 225 -12.45 1.53 -9.09
N PRO A 226 -11.76 0.38 -9.10
CA PRO A 226 -10.34 0.32 -9.40
C PRO A 226 -10.12 0.68 -10.87
N ALA A 227 -9.21 1.61 -11.09
CA ALA A 227 -8.89 2.13 -12.42
C ALA A 227 -7.41 1.93 -12.75
N MET A 228 -7.14 1.67 -14.03
CA MET A 228 -5.81 1.61 -14.61
C MET A 228 -5.78 2.49 -15.85
N TRP A 229 -4.77 3.37 -15.92
CA TRP A 229 -4.52 4.21 -17.10
C TRP A 229 -3.26 3.72 -17.82
N VAL A 230 -3.41 3.43 -19.10
CA VAL A 230 -2.30 3.03 -19.99
C VAL A 230 -2.32 3.99 -21.17
N ASN A 231 -1.23 4.72 -21.38
CA ASN A 231 -1.13 5.75 -22.43
C ASN A 231 -2.30 6.78 -22.38
N GLY A 232 -2.72 7.16 -21.16
CA GLY A 232 -3.82 8.11 -20.95
C GLY A 232 -5.23 7.52 -21.10
N VAL A 233 -5.38 6.22 -21.36
CA VAL A 233 -6.69 5.57 -21.52
C VAL A 233 -7.07 4.84 -20.23
N ALA A 234 -8.18 5.27 -19.61
CA ALA A 234 -8.74 4.67 -18.42
C ALA A 234 -9.41 3.32 -18.73
N THR A 235 -9.17 2.32 -17.89
CA THR A 235 -9.84 1.01 -17.92
C THR A 235 -10.22 0.63 -16.49
N ARG A 236 -11.49 0.23 -16.27
CA ARG A 236 -11.93 -0.35 -15.00
C ARG A 236 -11.33 -1.75 -14.84
N LEU A 237 -10.77 -2.02 -13.68
CA LEU A 237 -10.36 -3.36 -13.27
C LEU A 237 -11.55 -4.08 -12.59
N PRO A 238 -11.58 -5.44 -12.58
CA PRO A 238 -12.61 -6.18 -11.85
C PRO A 238 -12.46 -5.97 -10.32
N ASP A 239 -13.56 -6.11 -9.60
CA ASP A 239 -13.65 -5.99 -8.14
C ASP A 239 -14.43 -7.18 -7.52
N LEU A 240 -14.51 -7.24 -6.19
CA LEU A 240 -15.26 -8.26 -5.45
C LEU A 240 -16.77 -7.91 -5.31
N GLY A 241 -17.21 -6.83 -5.97
CA GLY A 241 -18.60 -6.44 -6.09
C GLY A 241 -19.09 -5.43 -5.06
N GLY A 242 -18.24 -4.97 -4.14
CA GLY A 242 -18.59 -3.95 -3.14
C GLY A 242 -18.42 -2.52 -3.66
N SER A 243 -18.90 -1.57 -2.87
CA SER A 243 -18.97 -0.15 -3.24
C SER A 243 -17.59 0.55 -3.29
N VAL A 244 -16.56 -0.03 -2.68
CA VAL A 244 -15.22 0.58 -2.63
C VAL A 244 -14.14 -0.43 -3.02
N THR A 245 -13.43 -0.13 -4.10
CA THR A 245 -12.24 -0.87 -4.52
C THR A 245 -11.17 0.11 -4.99
N LEU A 246 -9.96 -0.05 -4.49
CA LEU A 246 -8.81 0.80 -4.77
C LEU A 246 -7.65 -0.04 -5.27
N ALA A 247 -7.01 0.37 -6.36
CA ALA A 247 -5.69 -0.13 -6.75
C ALA A 247 -4.62 0.81 -6.17
N THR A 248 -3.78 0.30 -5.27
CA THR A 248 -2.87 1.11 -4.44
C THR A 248 -1.44 1.14 -4.95
N SER A 249 -1.01 0.13 -5.69
CA SER A 249 0.35 0.02 -6.19
C SER A 249 0.42 -0.84 -7.45
N VAL A 250 1.34 -0.53 -8.35
CA VAL A 250 1.63 -1.29 -9.58
C VAL A 250 3.13 -1.46 -9.74
N ASN A 251 3.58 -2.69 -10.09
CA ASN A 251 4.98 -2.97 -10.41
C ASN A 251 5.27 -2.84 -11.92
N ASN A 252 6.54 -3.03 -12.31
CA ASN A 252 6.96 -2.91 -13.72
C ASN A 252 6.45 -4.04 -14.63
N ASP A 253 5.98 -5.17 -14.07
CA ASP A 253 5.29 -6.21 -14.84
C ASP A 253 3.81 -5.87 -15.12
N GLY A 254 3.32 -4.72 -14.64
CA GLY A 254 1.91 -4.31 -14.75
C GLY A 254 0.98 -5.05 -13.78
N THR A 255 1.53 -5.80 -12.82
CA THR A 255 0.75 -6.40 -11.74
C THR A 255 0.39 -5.31 -10.72
N ALA A 256 -0.90 -5.13 -10.46
CA ALA A 256 -1.40 -4.18 -9.48
C ALA A 256 -1.90 -4.88 -8.22
N VAL A 257 -1.90 -4.17 -7.09
CA VAL A 257 -2.47 -4.64 -5.82
C VAL A 257 -3.31 -3.56 -5.18
N GLY A 258 -4.16 -3.96 -4.22
CA GLY A 258 -4.99 -3.01 -3.50
C GLY A 258 -5.95 -3.68 -2.52
N GLN A 259 -7.11 -3.09 -2.37
CA GLN A 259 -8.20 -3.63 -1.55
C GLN A 259 -9.51 -3.60 -2.32
N SER A 260 -10.39 -4.55 -2.02
CA SER A 260 -11.74 -4.61 -2.58
C SER A 260 -12.74 -5.07 -1.53
N PHE A 261 -13.86 -4.36 -1.42
CA PHE A 261 -14.98 -4.76 -0.59
C PHE A 261 -15.78 -5.88 -1.25
N LEU A 262 -16.37 -6.76 -0.42
CA LEU A 262 -17.32 -7.76 -0.87
C LEU A 262 -18.63 -7.11 -1.35
N ALA A 263 -19.42 -7.84 -2.13
CA ALA A 263 -20.68 -7.35 -2.72
C ALA A 263 -21.72 -6.87 -1.70
N ASP A 264 -21.63 -7.28 -0.45
CA ASP A 264 -22.48 -6.84 0.65
C ASP A 264 -21.83 -5.78 1.55
N ASP A 265 -20.67 -5.29 1.16
CA ASP A 265 -19.82 -4.33 1.90
C ASP A 265 -19.49 -4.75 3.35
N SER A 266 -19.65 -6.04 3.69
CA SER A 266 -19.42 -6.55 5.05
C SER A 266 -17.93 -6.67 5.42
N ALA A 267 -17.07 -6.85 4.43
CA ALA A 267 -15.62 -6.99 4.60
C ALA A 267 -14.86 -6.53 3.36
N PHE A 268 -13.58 -6.23 3.52
CA PHE A 268 -12.67 -5.99 2.41
C PHE A 268 -11.41 -6.84 2.54
N TYR A 269 -10.83 -7.19 1.39
CA TYR A 269 -9.63 -8.01 1.32
C TYR A 269 -8.56 -7.40 0.43
N ALA A 270 -7.30 -7.69 0.76
CA ALA A 270 -6.17 -7.47 -0.12
C ALA A 270 -6.38 -8.23 -1.43
N VAL A 271 -6.24 -7.56 -2.54
CA VAL A 271 -6.41 -8.13 -3.88
C VAL A 271 -5.21 -7.82 -4.77
N MET A 272 -5.05 -8.65 -5.80
CA MET A 272 -4.03 -8.51 -6.83
C MET A 272 -4.69 -8.63 -8.20
N TRP A 273 -4.34 -7.75 -9.11
CA TRP A 273 -4.69 -7.83 -10.53
C TRP A 273 -3.44 -8.21 -11.34
N GLN A 274 -3.46 -9.42 -11.88
CA GLN A 274 -2.41 -9.90 -12.79
C GLN A 274 -3.04 -10.21 -14.14
N ASN A 275 -2.53 -9.64 -15.22
CA ASN A 275 -3.16 -9.72 -16.56
C ASN A 275 -4.64 -9.29 -16.56
N LYS A 276 -5.01 -8.33 -15.70
CA LYS A 276 -6.39 -7.85 -15.45
C LYS A 276 -7.31 -8.89 -14.79
N GLU A 277 -6.81 -10.04 -14.35
CA GLU A 277 -7.56 -11.01 -13.56
C GLU A 277 -7.41 -10.70 -12.07
N LEU A 278 -8.55 -10.75 -11.35
CA LEU A 278 -8.61 -10.46 -9.92
C LEU A 278 -8.30 -11.70 -9.10
N ASN A 279 -7.36 -11.59 -8.17
CA ASN A 279 -7.03 -12.59 -7.18
C ASN A 279 -7.22 -12.02 -5.78
N ASN A 280 -8.08 -12.64 -4.97
CA ASN A 280 -8.20 -12.33 -3.55
C ASN A 280 -7.01 -12.97 -2.80
N LEU A 281 -6.22 -12.16 -2.10
CA LEU A 281 -5.03 -12.61 -1.36
C LEU A 281 -5.36 -13.16 0.03
N GLY A 282 -6.60 -12.99 0.50
CA GLY A 282 -7.03 -13.38 1.86
C GLY A 282 -6.48 -12.46 2.94
N ALA A 283 -6.37 -12.99 4.16
CA ALA A 283 -5.87 -12.30 5.35
C ALA A 283 -4.88 -13.19 6.11
N VAL A 284 -4.23 -12.68 7.14
CA VAL A 284 -3.29 -13.45 7.97
C VAL A 284 -4.07 -14.38 8.91
N GLY A 285 -3.89 -15.70 8.78
CA GLY A 285 -4.56 -16.67 9.65
C GLY A 285 -6.08 -16.51 9.64
N ASP A 286 -6.67 -16.22 10.80
CA ASP A 286 -8.12 -16.05 11.00
C ASP A 286 -8.54 -14.56 11.03
N ASP A 287 -7.70 -13.64 10.54
CA ASP A 287 -8.05 -12.22 10.42
C ASP A 287 -9.20 -12.02 9.43
N VAL A 288 -10.01 -10.99 9.68
CA VAL A 288 -11.28 -10.79 8.99
C VAL A 288 -11.24 -9.74 7.88
N LEU A 289 -10.23 -8.86 7.89
CA LEU A 289 -10.02 -7.82 6.89
C LEU A 289 -8.56 -7.76 6.50
N SER A 290 -8.27 -7.34 5.27
CA SER A 290 -6.90 -7.07 4.82
C SER A 290 -6.86 -6.04 3.70
N SER A 291 -5.73 -5.33 3.59
CA SER A 291 -5.49 -4.36 2.52
C SER A 291 -4.04 -4.45 2.07
N ALA A 292 -3.80 -4.60 0.78
CA ALA A 292 -2.48 -4.49 0.19
C ALA A 292 -2.13 -3.01 -0.02
N SER A 293 -0.92 -2.64 0.36
CA SER A 293 -0.42 -1.27 0.26
C SER A 293 0.54 -1.08 -0.89
N SER A 294 1.45 -2.03 -1.10
CA SER A 294 2.52 -1.92 -2.09
C SER A 294 2.96 -3.29 -2.60
N ILE A 295 3.43 -3.31 -3.85
CA ILE A 295 4.05 -4.46 -4.51
C ILE A 295 5.40 -4.03 -5.11
N ASN A 296 6.43 -4.88 -4.99
CA ASN A 296 7.71 -4.67 -5.67
C ASN A 296 7.82 -5.44 -7.00
N ASN A 297 8.93 -5.25 -7.73
CA ASN A 297 9.17 -5.93 -9.01
C ASN A 297 9.46 -7.44 -8.88
N ARG A 298 9.59 -7.97 -7.66
CA ARG A 298 9.67 -9.42 -7.40
C ARG A 298 8.31 -10.05 -7.13
N GLY A 299 7.23 -9.26 -7.09
CA GLY A 299 5.88 -9.68 -6.75
C GLY A 299 5.66 -9.88 -5.24
N ASP A 300 6.56 -9.37 -4.37
CA ASP A 300 6.31 -9.33 -2.92
C ASP A 300 5.31 -8.22 -2.63
N VAL A 301 4.26 -8.53 -1.88
CA VAL A 301 3.20 -7.58 -1.49
C VAL A 301 3.25 -7.35 0.01
N VAL A 302 3.05 -6.10 0.42
CA VAL A 302 2.94 -5.74 1.83
C VAL A 302 1.66 -4.95 2.11
N GLY A 303 1.24 -4.96 3.36
CA GLY A 303 0.03 -4.27 3.76
C GLY A 303 -0.31 -4.50 5.24
N LEU A 304 -1.59 -4.48 5.53
CA LEU A 304 -2.12 -4.74 6.87
C LEU A 304 -3.24 -5.79 6.84
N SER A 305 -3.35 -6.52 7.93
CA SER A 305 -4.42 -7.48 8.21
C SER A 305 -5.03 -7.16 9.56
N ILE A 306 -6.34 -7.33 9.72
CA ILE A 306 -7.10 -6.88 10.89
C ILE A 306 -7.86 -8.05 11.49
N THR A 307 -7.70 -8.24 12.80
CA THR A 307 -8.39 -9.26 13.60
C THR A 307 -9.85 -8.90 13.88
N THR A 308 -10.64 -9.85 14.38
CA THR A 308 -12.01 -9.61 14.89
C THR A 308 -12.09 -8.62 16.05
N SER A 309 -10.99 -8.40 16.78
CA SER A 309 -10.87 -7.39 17.85
C SER A 309 -10.37 -6.03 17.33
N PHE A 310 -10.32 -5.82 16.01
CA PHE A 310 -9.78 -4.62 15.35
C PHE A 310 -8.31 -4.35 15.65
N ALA A 311 -7.55 -5.34 16.04
CA ALA A 311 -6.11 -5.23 16.12
C ALA A 311 -5.49 -5.45 14.75
N SER A 312 -4.54 -4.58 14.34
CA SER A 312 -3.86 -4.69 13.05
C SER A 312 -2.48 -5.31 13.19
N ARG A 313 -2.06 -5.97 12.13
CA ARG A 313 -0.72 -6.48 11.96
C ARG A 313 -0.21 -6.26 10.54
N ALA A 314 1.04 -5.84 10.42
CA ALA A 314 1.71 -5.72 9.14
C ALA A 314 1.95 -7.11 8.53
N PHE A 315 1.66 -7.29 7.24
CA PHE A 315 1.93 -8.55 6.55
C PHE A 315 2.90 -8.38 5.37
N ARG A 316 3.53 -9.50 4.98
CA ARG A 316 4.12 -9.72 3.67
C ARG A 316 3.45 -10.93 3.02
N TRP A 317 2.98 -10.76 1.79
CA TRP A 317 2.53 -11.86 0.94
C TRP A 317 3.60 -12.15 -0.12
N GLN A 318 3.91 -13.42 -0.31
CA GLN A 318 4.86 -13.90 -1.30
C GLN A 318 4.45 -15.27 -1.80
N LYS A 319 4.30 -15.42 -3.13
CA LYS A 319 4.04 -16.73 -3.79
C LYS A 319 2.85 -17.51 -3.17
N GLY A 320 1.75 -16.83 -2.89
CA GLY A 320 0.53 -17.43 -2.34
C GLY A 320 0.49 -17.56 -0.82
N VAL A 321 1.51 -17.08 -0.09
CA VAL A 321 1.56 -17.17 1.37
C VAL A 321 1.61 -15.78 1.99
N MET A 322 0.62 -15.47 2.83
CA MET A 322 0.58 -14.26 3.64
C MET A 322 1.16 -14.54 5.03
N ILE A 323 2.12 -13.72 5.47
CA ILE A 323 2.89 -13.92 6.70
C ILE A 323 2.84 -12.65 7.54
N ASP A 324 2.55 -12.79 8.84
CA ASP A 324 2.68 -11.70 9.81
C ASP A 324 4.15 -11.28 9.96
N LEU A 325 4.47 -10.03 9.66
CA LEU A 325 5.83 -9.47 9.74
C LEU A 325 6.39 -9.48 11.18
N ASN A 326 5.52 -9.48 12.20
CA ASN A 326 5.93 -9.60 13.60
C ASN A 326 6.64 -10.94 13.87
N THR A 327 6.35 -11.98 13.08
CA THR A 327 7.04 -13.29 13.19
C THR A 327 8.42 -13.30 12.53
N LEU A 328 8.80 -12.24 11.82
CA LEU A 328 10.05 -12.13 11.05
C LEU A 328 11.06 -11.15 11.66
N ILE A 329 10.72 -10.52 12.77
CA ILE A 329 11.61 -9.63 13.55
C ILE A 329 12.01 -10.30 14.87
N PRO A 330 13.08 -9.83 15.56
CA PRO A 330 13.47 -10.37 16.86
C PRO A 330 12.34 -10.23 17.89
N ALA A 331 12.02 -11.31 18.62
CA ALA A 331 10.92 -11.34 19.59
C ALA A 331 11.08 -10.32 20.74
N ASN A 332 12.32 -9.93 21.06
CA ASN A 332 12.66 -8.96 22.09
C ASN A 332 12.95 -7.57 21.53
N SER A 333 12.50 -7.27 20.31
CA SER A 333 12.72 -5.97 19.67
C SER A 333 11.95 -4.82 20.33
N GLY A 334 10.89 -5.12 21.10
CA GLY A 334 9.97 -4.14 21.67
C GLY A 334 8.93 -3.62 20.67
N TRP A 335 8.98 -4.08 19.42
CA TRP A 335 8.07 -3.67 18.36
C TRP A 335 6.82 -4.54 18.23
N VAL A 336 5.70 -3.89 17.91
CA VAL A 336 4.49 -4.49 17.35
C VAL A 336 4.21 -3.78 16.02
N LEU A 337 4.50 -4.45 14.90
CA LEU A 337 4.32 -3.90 13.55
C LEU A 337 2.84 -3.95 13.17
N GLN A 338 2.21 -2.79 12.97
CA GLN A 338 0.77 -2.67 12.73
C GLN A 338 0.40 -2.57 11.26
N ALA A 339 1.18 -1.84 10.46
CA ALA A 339 0.96 -1.72 9.02
C ALA A 339 2.27 -1.55 8.27
N ALA A 340 2.36 -2.18 7.09
CA ALA A 340 3.44 -1.97 6.13
C ALA A 340 2.91 -1.09 4.99
N GLY A 341 3.55 0.07 4.77
CA GLY A 341 3.13 1.08 3.80
C GLY A 341 3.73 0.86 2.41
N HIS A 342 5.02 0.53 2.33
CA HIS A 342 5.74 0.40 1.07
C HIS A 342 6.86 -0.65 1.16
N ILE A 343 7.14 -1.31 0.03
CA ILE A 343 8.25 -2.26 -0.13
C ILE A 343 9.05 -1.92 -1.38
N ASN A 344 10.39 -1.88 -1.29
CA ASN A 344 11.28 -1.70 -2.43
C ASN A 344 11.77 -3.05 -3.02
N ASP A 345 12.53 -3.00 -4.12
CA ASP A 345 13.07 -4.21 -4.76
C ASP A 345 14.20 -4.88 -3.96
N ALA A 346 14.83 -4.17 -3.04
CA ALA A 346 15.76 -4.78 -2.09
C ALA A 346 15.03 -5.58 -0.98
N GLY A 347 13.70 -5.45 -0.89
CA GLY A 347 12.85 -6.08 0.13
C GLY A 347 12.82 -5.30 1.44
N GLN A 348 13.29 -4.07 1.45
CA GLN A 348 13.13 -3.17 2.59
C GLN A 348 11.69 -2.70 2.65
N ILE A 349 11.13 -2.63 3.86
CA ILE A 349 9.73 -2.30 4.10
C ILE A 349 9.65 -1.14 5.08
N VAL A 350 8.86 -0.13 4.75
CA VAL A 350 8.51 0.95 5.69
C VAL A 350 7.06 0.85 6.12
N GLY A 351 6.77 1.38 7.29
CA GLY A 351 5.44 1.37 7.85
C GLY A 351 5.43 1.97 9.25
N TYR A 352 4.39 1.65 10.01
CA TYR A 352 4.27 2.07 11.40
C TYR A 352 3.92 0.92 12.33
N GLY A 353 4.23 1.10 13.59
CA GLY A 353 3.96 0.16 14.65
C GLY A 353 4.18 0.78 16.02
N VAL A 354 3.94 -0.01 17.06
CA VAL A 354 4.15 0.40 18.44
C VAL A 354 5.53 -0.06 18.90
N LEU A 355 6.33 0.88 19.38
CA LEU A 355 7.62 0.63 20.06
C LEU A 355 7.50 1.06 21.51
N ASN A 356 7.60 0.11 22.46
CA ASN A 356 7.52 0.36 23.91
C ASN A 356 6.29 1.20 24.32
N GLY A 357 5.14 0.98 23.66
CA GLY A 357 3.86 1.64 23.95
C GLY A 357 3.59 2.93 23.18
N ASN A 358 4.54 3.41 22.36
CA ASN A 358 4.37 4.60 21.51
C ASN A 358 4.35 4.24 20.04
N LEU A 359 3.62 5.04 19.25
CA LEU A 359 3.56 4.86 17.80
C LEU A 359 4.82 5.42 17.13
N HIS A 360 5.47 4.62 16.31
CA HIS A 360 6.70 4.96 15.59
C HIS A 360 6.65 4.51 14.13
N ALA A 361 7.35 5.23 13.26
CA ALA A 361 7.67 4.77 11.92
C ALA A 361 8.88 3.82 11.95
N PHE A 362 8.87 2.77 11.12
CA PHE A 362 9.96 1.82 11.03
C PHE A 362 10.48 1.63 9.60
N LEU A 363 11.74 1.20 9.51
CA LEU A 363 12.33 0.59 8.33
C LEU A 363 12.77 -0.83 8.66
N LEU A 364 12.18 -1.83 7.99
CA LEU A 364 12.65 -3.22 8.01
C LEU A 364 13.69 -3.42 6.91
N THR A 365 14.84 -3.99 7.27
CA THR A 365 15.87 -4.37 6.31
C THR A 365 16.07 -5.89 6.37
N PRO A 366 16.01 -6.61 5.19
CA PRO A 366 16.24 -8.04 5.16
C PRO A 366 17.60 -8.41 5.76
N SER A 367 17.61 -9.38 6.67
CA SER A 367 18.81 -9.88 7.33
C SER A 367 19.11 -11.32 6.89
N PRO A 368 20.20 -11.59 6.16
CA PRO A 368 20.59 -12.95 5.81
C PRO A 368 20.96 -13.74 7.09
N GLY A 369 20.29 -14.87 7.33
CA GLY A 369 20.65 -15.80 8.41
C GLY A 369 20.17 -15.43 9.81
N GLY A 370 19.21 -14.50 9.96
CA GLY A 370 18.59 -14.19 11.23
C GLY A 370 17.88 -15.40 11.86
N ARG A 371 18.02 -15.59 13.17
CA ARG A 371 17.27 -16.60 13.90
C ARG A 371 15.80 -16.26 13.86
N ARG A 372 14.96 -17.25 13.54
CA ARG A 372 13.50 -17.16 13.61
C ARG A 372 13.08 -16.59 14.97
N ALA A 373 12.17 -15.61 14.99
CA ALA A 373 11.51 -15.17 16.20
C ALA A 373 10.85 -16.39 16.89
N ALA A 374 10.82 -16.39 18.21
CA ALA A 374 10.09 -17.41 18.97
C ALA A 374 8.61 -17.38 18.56
N THR A 375 7.98 -18.55 18.51
CA THR A 375 6.57 -18.72 18.19
C THR A 375 5.69 -17.93 19.16
N GLY A 376 5.11 -16.84 18.71
CA GLY A 376 4.20 -15.97 19.43
C GLY A 376 4.36 -14.54 18.93
N ALA A 377 3.45 -14.09 18.05
CA ALA A 377 3.36 -12.67 17.73
C ALA A 377 3.05 -11.90 19.03
N PRO A 378 3.63 -10.70 19.24
CA PRO A 378 3.26 -9.88 20.39
C PRO A 378 1.78 -9.55 20.33
N GLU A 379 1.17 -9.32 21.48
CA GLU A 379 -0.25 -8.98 21.58
C GLU A 379 -0.47 -7.64 20.86
N SER A 380 -1.33 -7.66 19.85
CA SER A 380 -1.59 -6.50 19.01
C SER A 380 -2.48 -5.48 19.75
N VAL A 381 -2.18 -4.19 19.61
CA VAL A 381 -2.97 -3.11 20.19
C VAL A 381 -4.17 -2.84 19.27
N PRO A 382 -5.41 -2.81 19.78
CA PRO A 382 -6.58 -2.50 18.97
C PRO A 382 -6.50 -1.09 18.36
N LEU A 383 -6.88 -0.97 17.09
CA LEU A 383 -7.03 0.32 16.43
C LEU A 383 -8.29 1.03 16.93
N SER A 384 -8.24 2.35 17.06
CA SER A 384 -9.45 3.13 17.28
C SER A 384 -10.34 3.07 16.02
N PRO A 385 -11.68 3.25 16.16
CA PRO A 385 -12.55 3.34 15.00
C PRO A 385 -12.12 4.43 13.99
N ALA A 386 -11.58 5.53 14.46
CA ALA A 386 -11.02 6.60 13.61
C ALA A 386 -9.81 6.13 12.82
N MET A 387 -8.91 5.33 13.42
CA MET A 387 -7.77 4.74 12.71
C MET A 387 -8.23 3.73 11.65
N VAL A 388 -9.22 2.91 11.95
CA VAL A 388 -9.80 1.98 10.96
C VAL A 388 -10.37 2.78 9.78
N GLN A 389 -11.10 3.86 10.04
CA GLN A 389 -11.57 4.77 8.99
C GLN A 389 -10.42 5.41 8.22
N SER A 390 -9.40 5.93 8.90
CA SER A 390 -8.23 6.52 8.25
C SER A 390 -7.48 5.52 7.35
N LEU A 391 -7.37 4.27 7.76
CA LEU A 391 -6.77 3.20 6.95
C LEU A 391 -7.61 2.86 5.71
N ILE A 392 -8.94 2.91 5.84
CA ILE A 392 -9.87 2.68 4.73
C ILE A 392 -9.85 3.88 3.78
N TRP A 393 -9.88 5.10 4.31
CA TRP A 393 -10.14 6.33 3.55
C TRP A 393 -8.89 7.18 3.29
N GLY A 394 -7.83 7.06 4.09
CA GLY A 394 -6.65 7.95 4.01
C GLY A 394 -5.91 7.94 2.67
N ARG A 395 -6.12 6.93 1.83
CA ARG A 395 -5.57 6.85 0.47
C ARG A 395 -6.58 7.23 -0.62
N THR A 396 -7.85 7.40 -0.26
CA THR A 396 -8.89 7.74 -1.23
C THR A 396 -8.90 9.21 -1.63
N GLY A 397 -8.33 10.08 -0.81
CA GLY A 397 -8.49 11.54 -0.96
C GLY A 397 -9.89 12.05 -0.57
N VAL A 398 -10.83 11.17 -0.23
CA VAL A 398 -12.25 11.48 0.01
C VAL A 398 -12.52 12.25 1.30
N VAL A 399 -11.58 12.31 2.25
CA VAL A 399 -11.82 12.86 3.60
C VAL A 399 -11.56 14.36 3.69
N ARG A 400 -11.27 15.05 2.59
CA ARG A 400 -10.77 16.43 2.63
C ARG A 400 -11.77 17.50 3.08
N HIS A 401 -13.09 17.28 3.06
CA HIS A 401 -14.02 18.41 3.23
C HIS A 401 -15.36 18.07 3.92
N ASN A 402 -15.38 17.21 4.96
CA ASN A 402 -16.58 17.11 5.78
C ASN A 402 -16.35 17.71 7.17
N PRO A 403 -16.62 19.04 7.39
CA PRO A 403 -16.49 19.69 8.69
C PRO A 403 -17.49 19.18 9.73
N SER A 404 -18.42 18.27 9.37
CA SER A 404 -19.45 17.71 10.26
C SER A 404 -19.05 16.40 10.93
N ILE A 405 -17.90 15.79 10.59
CA ILE A 405 -17.41 14.55 11.24
C ILE A 405 -16.51 14.86 12.46
N ASN A 406 -16.06 16.11 12.62
CA ASN A 406 -15.27 16.56 13.77
C ASN A 406 -16.11 17.25 14.85
N ARG A 407 -17.25 16.63 15.27
CA ARG A 407 -17.97 17.01 16.48
C ARG A 407 -18.33 15.79 17.33
#